data_7ee3dd879c9fbeeeadf331d22be2bd90
#
_entry.id   7ee3dd879c9fbeeeadf331d22be2bd90
#
_cell.length_a   1.000
_cell.length_b   1.000
_cell.length_c   1.000
_cell.angle_alpha   90.00
_cell.angle_beta   90.00
_cell.angle_gamma   90.00
#
_symmetry.space_group_name_H-M   'P 1'
#
loop_
_entity.id
_entity.type
_entity.pdbx_description
1 polymer ?
#
loop_
_entity_poly.entity_id
_entity_poly.type
_entity_poly.pdbx_seq_one_letter_code
_entity_poly.pdbx_strand_id
1 'polypeptide(L)'
;QKCARGNPIRGNNKKAAFDAAAKEKSDADVALSSALERRKQKENKEKDAKAKLDKESKRNKPGKATGKGKPVNNKWLNNAGKDLGSPVPDRIANKLRDKEFKSFDDFRKKFWEEVSKDPELSKQFSRNNNDRMKVGKAPKTRTQDVSGKRTSFELHHEKPISQNGGVYDMDNISVVTPKRHIDIHRGK
;
A
#
# COMPACT_ATOMS: atom_id res chain seq x y z
N GLN A 1 -42.84 76.93 -15.52
CA GLN A 1 -41.76 76.03 -15.95
C GLN A 1 -41.79 74.77 -15.10
N LYS A 2 -42.20 73.63 -15.69
CA LYS A 2 -42.20 72.32 -15.01
C LYS A 2 -40.91 71.57 -15.47
N CYS A 3 -39.95 71.37 -14.54
CA CYS A 3 -38.82 70.50 -14.78
C CYS A 3 -39.26 69.07 -14.68
N ALA A 4 -39.08 68.31 -15.77
CA ALA A 4 -39.32 66.88 -15.82
C ALA A 4 -38.24 66.14 -14.98
N ARG A 5 -38.70 65.44 -13.92
CA ARG A 5 -37.84 64.52 -13.18
C ARG A 5 -37.61 63.24 -13.98
N GLY A 6 -36.38 63.06 -14.40
CA GLY A 6 -35.95 61.84 -15.08
C GLY A 6 -36.13 60.63 -14.17
N ASN A 7 -36.61 59.55 -14.72
CA ASN A 7 -37.02 58.34 -14.03
C ASN A 7 -35.75 57.46 -13.70
N PRO A 8 -35.32 57.28 -12.43
CA PRO A 8 -34.11 56.55 -12.11
C PRO A 8 -34.31 55.01 -12.07
N ILE A 9 -35.52 54.51 -12.42
CA ILE A 9 -35.88 53.09 -12.20
C ILE A 9 -35.27 52.14 -13.30
N ARG A 10 -34.91 52.65 -14.46
CA ARG A 10 -34.42 51.81 -15.59
C ARG A 10 -32.95 51.34 -15.43
N GLY A 11 -32.12 52.02 -14.64
CA GLY A 11 -30.72 51.70 -14.41
C GLY A 11 -30.51 50.54 -13.43
N ASN A 12 -31.33 50.49 -12.38
CA ASN A 12 -31.21 49.48 -11.33
C ASN A 12 -31.60 48.07 -11.79
N ASN A 13 -32.57 47.93 -12.67
CA ASN A 13 -32.99 46.62 -13.19
C ASN A 13 -31.96 45.96 -14.10
N LYS A 14 -31.19 46.72 -14.86
CA LYS A 14 -30.11 46.16 -15.71
C LYS A 14 -28.91 45.68 -14.90
N LYS A 15 -28.54 46.40 -13.84
CA LYS A 15 -27.45 46.00 -12.93
C LYS A 15 -27.84 44.74 -12.13
N ALA A 16 -29.05 44.67 -11.60
CA ALA A 16 -29.54 43.50 -10.87
C ALA A 16 -29.58 42.24 -11.77
N ALA A 17 -30.02 42.38 -13.03
CA ALA A 17 -30.03 41.28 -13.99
C ALA A 17 -28.59 40.81 -14.34
N PHE A 18 -27.64 41.74 -14.49
CA PHE A 18 -26.22 41.40 -14.75
C PHE A 18 -25.59 40.71 -13.57
N ASP A 19 -25.81 41.19 -12.35
CA ASP A 19 -25.30 40.61 -11.12
C ASP A 19 -25.87 39.19 -10.87
N ALA A 20 -27.16 38.99 -11.17
CA ALA A 20 -27.81 37.68 -11.12
C ALA A 20 -27.21 36.69 -12.13
N ALA A 21 -26.99 37.11 -13.36
CA ALA A 21 -26.36 36.25 -14.39
C ALA A 21 -24.91 35.91 -14.07
N ALA A 22 -24.16 36.85 -13.48
CA ALA A 22 -22.79 36.61 -13.04
C ALA A 22 -22.73 35.60 -11.89
N LYS A 23 -23.66 35.69 -10.93
CA LYS A 23 -23.79 34.73 -9.84
C LYS A 23 -24.17 33.34 -10.34
N GLU A 24 -25.14 33.24 -11.23
CA GLU A 24 -25.58 31.97 -11.81
C GLU A 24 -24.45 31.27 -12.56
N LYS A 25 -23.63 32.02 -13.31
CA LYS A 25 -22.43 31.50 -13.98
C LYS A 25 -21.39 30.99 -12.95
N SER A 26 -21.15 31.77 -11.89
CA SER A 26 -20.23 31.36 -10.82
C SER A 26 -20.69 30.10 -10.12
N ASP A 27 -21.98 29.98 -9.79
CA ASP A 27 -22.57 28.81 -9.17
C ASP A 27 -22.48 27.57 -10.07
N ALA A 28 -22.70 27.75 -11.39
CA ALA A 28 -22.52 26.68 -12.38
C ALA A 28 -21.06 26.20 -12.50
N ASP A 29 -20.08 27.12 -12.49
CA ASP A 29 -18.66 26.78 -12.54
C ASP A 29 -18.22 26.00 -11.27
N VAL A 30 -18.72 26.39 -10.10
CA VAL A 30 -18.48 25.67 -8.84
C VAL A 30 -19.12 24.27 -8.87
N ALA A 31 -20.34 24.16 -9.39
CA ALA A 31 -21.03 22.87 -9.52
C ALA A 31 -20.28 21.93 -10.49
N LEU A 32 -19.77 22.46 -11.62
CA LEU A 32 -19.00 21.71 -12.61
C LEU A 32 -17.69 21.21 -12.00
N SER A 33 -16.93 22.07 -11.31
CA SER A 33 -15.68 21.68 -10.68
C SER A 33 -15.90 20.60 -9.61
N SER A 34 -16.95 20.72 -8.79
CA SER A 34 -17.34 19.71 -7.80
C SER A 34 -17.72 18.36 -8.44
N ALA A 35 -18.39 18.39 -9.59
CA ALA A 35 -18.75 17.19 -10.34
C ALA A 35 -17.52 16.51 -10.95
N LEU A 36 -16.57 17.28 -11.47
CA LEU A 36 -15.30 16.77 -12.00
C LEU A 36 -14.45 16.12 -10.90
N GLU A 37 -14.38 16.73 -9.72
CA GLU A 37 -13.67 16.14 -8.59
C GLU A 37 -14.29 14.83 -8.12
N ARG A 38 -15.63 14.78 -8.01
CA ARG A 38 -16.34 13.53 -7.67
C ARG A 38 -16.09 12.43 -8.68
N ARG A 39 -16.06 12.78 -9.96
CA ARG A 39 -15.75 11.83 -11.04
C ARG A 39 -14.32 11.28 -10.90
N LYS A 40 -13.32 12.15 -10.72
CA LYS A 40 -11.93 11.74 -10.47
C LYS A 40 -11.79 10.83 -9.25
N GLN A 41 -12.48 11.16 -8.15
CA GLN A 41 -12.48 10.32 -6.95
C GLN A 41 -13.09 8.94 -7.20
N LYS A 42 -14.17 8.86 -7.98
CA LYS A 42 -14.79 7.60 -8.37
C LYS A 42 -13.86 6.76 -9.25
N GLU A 43 -13.26 7.35 -10.29
CA GLU A 43 -12.30 6.70 -11.16
C GLU A 43 -11.08 6.15 -10.38
N ASN A 44 -10.56 6.92 -9.43
CA ASN A 44 -9.45 6.48 -8.58
C ASN A 44 -9.87 5.30 -7.69
N LYS A 45 -11.05 5.34 -7.08
CA LYS A 45 -11.57 4.22 -6.26
C LYS A 45 -11.76 2.95 -7.08
N GLU A 46 -12.27 3.05 -8.31
CA GLU A 46 -12.45 1.91 -9.21
C GLU A 46 -11.09 1.33 -9.63
N LYS A 47 -10.12 2.18 -9.92
CA LYS A 47 -8.74 1.77 -10.24
C LYS A 47 -8.07 1.05 -9.07
N ASP A 48 -8.21 1.59 -7.86
CA ASP A 48 -7.66 0.97 -6.65
C ASP A 48 -8.33 -0.38 -6.34
N ALA A 49 -9.66 -0.46 -6.50
CA ALA A 49 -10.40 -1.71 -6.32
C ALA A 49 -9.97 -2.78 -7.33
N LYS A 50 -9.79 -2.41 -8.61
CA LYS A 50 -9.29 -3.32 -9.65
C LYS A 50 -7.87 -3.80 -9.36
N ALA A 51 -6.97 -2.90 -8.95
CA ALA A 51 -5.60 -3.25 -8.59
C ALA A 51 -5.55 -4.20 -7.38
N LYS A 52 -6.44 -4.01 -6.40
CA LYS A 52 -6.57 -4.89 -5.24
C LYS A 52 -7.04 -6.29 -5.63
N LEU A 53 -8.05 -6.39 -6.50
CA LEU A 53 -8.56 -7.68 -7.01
C LEU A 53 -7.50 -8.42 -7.82
N ASP A 54 -6.76 -7.73 -8.69
CA ASP A 54 -5.67 -8.32 -9.47
C ASP A 54 -4.55 -8.85 -8.57
N LYS A 55 -4.14 -8.05 -7.57
CA LYS A 55 -3.16 -8.47 -6.57
C LYS A 55 -3.61 -9.72 -5.81
N GLU A 56 -4.86 -9.74 -5.34
CA GLU A 56 -5.41 -10.86 -4.59
C GLU A 56 -5.53 -12.11 -5.47
N SER A 57 -6.00 -11.98 -6.70
CA SER A 57 -6.07 -13.06 -7.68
C SER A 57 -4.68 -13.65 -7.94
N LYS A 58 -3.65 -12.85 -8.21
CA LYS A 58 -2.29 -13.32 -8.48
C LYS A 58 -1.65 -14.00 -7.26
N ARG A 59 -1.91 -13.51 -6.05
CA ARG A 59 -1.41 -14.13 -4.81
C ARG A 59 -2.05 -15.49 -4.51
N ASN A 60 -3.25 -15.74 -5.01
CA ASN A 60 -3.97 -16.99 -4.83
C ASN A 60 -3.69 -18.03 -5.93
N LYS A 61 -2.90 -17.67 -6.96
CA LYS A 61 -2.45 -18.59 -8.00
C LYS A 61 -1.18 -19.31 -7.59
N PRO A 62 -1.02 -20.58 -7.97
CA PRO A 62 0.22 -21.29 -7.80
C PRO A 62 1.39 -20.60 -8.50
N GLY A 63 2.58 -20.78 -7.96
CA GLY A 63 3.79 -20.26 -8.58
C GLY A 63 5.06 -20.83 -7.97
N LYS A 64 6.15 -20.69 -8.73
CA LYS A 64 7.48 -21.17 -8.37
C LYS A 64 8.28 -20.01 -7.75
N ALA A 65 8.95 -20.29 -6.64
CA ALA A 65 9.83 -19.31 -6.02
C ALA A 65 11.11 -19.10 -6.84
N THR A 66 11.46 -17.84 -7.06
CA THR A 66 12.65 -17.37 -7.78
C THR A 66 13.43 -16.37 -6.95
N GLY A 67 14.56 -15.91 -7.48
CA GLY A 67 15.40 -14.92 -6.80
C GLY A 67 16.50 -15.56 -5.95
N LYS A 68 17.53 -14.77 -5.65
CA LYS A 68 18.73 -15.22 -4.94
C LYS A 68 18.75 -14.81 -3.48
N GLY A 69 17.95 -13.78 -3.12
CA GLY A 69 18.07 -13.14 -1.82
C GLY A 69 19.37 -12.37 -1.67
N LYS A 70 19.64 -11.91 -0.44
CA LYS A 70 20.88 -11.17 -0.12
C LYS A 70 21.52 -11.75 1.14
N PRO A 71 22.85 -11.72 1.25
CA PRO A 71 23.53 -12.02 2.50
C PRO A 71 23.05 -11.09 3.62
N VAL A 72 22.80 -11.64 4.79
CA VAL A 72 22.35 -10.88 5.97
C VAL A 72 23.21 -11.23 7.17
N ASN A 73 23.30 -10.30 8.12
CA ASN A 73 24.06 -10.46 9.35
C ASN A 73 23.15 -10.82 10.55
N ASN A 74 23.73 -10.81 11.75
CA ASN A 74 23.05 -11.09 13.02
C ASN A 74 22.06 -9.98 13.48
N LYS A 75 21.81 -8.98 12.66
CA LYS A 75 20.85 -7.89 12.88
C LYS A 75 19.89 -7.75 11.68
N TRP A 76 19.54 -8.87 11.07
CA TRP A 76 18.78 -8.92 9.83
C TRP A 76 17.56 -8.00 9.80
N LEU A 77 16.70 -8.02 10.82
CA LEU A 77 15.45 -7.27 10.84
C LEU A 77 15.56 -5.86 11.43
N ASN A 78 16.77 -5.36 11.73
CA ASN A 78 16.93 -4.00 12.22
C ASN A 78 16.51 -2.93 11.19
N ASN A 79 16.56 -3.25 9.91
CA ASN A 79 16.14 -2.36 8.83
C ASN A 79 14.67 -2.56 8.38
N ALA A 80 13.95 -3.51 9.00
CA ALA A 80 12.55 -3.79 8.62
C ALA A 80 11.60 -2.59 8.82
N GLY A 81 11.98 -1.62 9.66
CA GLY A 81 11.24 -0.38 9.89
C GLY A 81 11.73 0.81 9.06
N LYS A 82 12.65 0.61 8.10
CA LYS A 82 13.30 1.68 7.31
C LYS A 82 13.26 1.33 5.82
N ASP A 83 13.36 2.33 4.98
CA ASP A 83 13.45 2.20 3.52
C ASP A 83 12.45 1.17 2.95
N LEU A 84 12.90 0.25 2.14
CA LEU A 84 12.07 -0.85 1.62
C LEU A 84 12.05 -2.09 2.54
N GLY A 85 12.63 -2.00 3.74
CA GLY A 85 12.68 -3.10 4.69
C GLY A 85 13.97 -3.93 4.63
N SER A 86 13.93 -5.12 5.21
CA SER A 86 15.05 -6.06 5.21
C SER A 86 14.90 -7.09 4.08
N PRO A 87 15.96 -7.43 3.35
CA PRO A 87 15.88 -8.36 2.23
C PRO A 87 15.58 -9.79 2.70
N VAL A 88 15.11 -10.63 1.79
CA VAL A 88 15.09 -12.08 1.99
C VAL A 88 16.52 -12.59 2.11
N PRO A 89 16.88 -13.33 3.18
CA PRO A 89 18.20 -13.91 3.32
C PRO A 89 18.50 -14.93 2.21
N ASP A 90 19.70 -14.87 1.62
CA ASP A 90 20.16 -15.80 0.58
C ASP A 90 20.08 -17.27 1.01
N ARG A 91 20.40 -17.56 2.26
CA ARG A 91 20.31 -18.90 2.86
C ARG A 91 18.87 -19.44 2.91
N ILE A 92 17.88 -18.56 3.03
CA ILE A 92 16.46 -18.93 2.95
C ILE A 92 16.03 -19.03 1.49
N ALA A 93 16.47 -18.08 0.65
CA ALA A 93 16.21 -18.11 -0.79
C ALA A 93 16.75 -19.42 -1.43
N ASN A 94 17.93 -19.90 -1.03
CA ASN A 94 18.49 -21.16 -1.50
C ASN A 94 17.64 -22.38 -1.14
N LYS A 95 16.92 -22.34 0.00
CA LYS A 95 16.05 -23.43 0.44
C LYS A 95 14.68 -23.42 -0.27
N LEU A 96 14.21 -22.24 -0.71
CA LEU A 96 12.88 -22.07 -1.30
C LEU A 96 12.89 -21.99 -2.82
N ARG A 97 14.02 -21.62 -3.44
CA ARG A 97 14.15 -21.48 -4.88
C ARG A 97 13.73 -22.76 -5.59
N ASP A 98 13.05 -22.60 -6.71
CA ASP A 98 12.55 -23.65 -7.58
C ASP A 98 11.41 -24.52 -6.96
N LYS A 99 11.00 -24.26 -5.72
CA LYS A 99 9.84 -24.90 -5.13
C LYS A 99 8.56 -24.23 -5.59
N GLU A 100 7.54 -25.04 -5.81
CA GLU A 100 6.18 -24.60 -6.15
C GLU A 100 5.34 -24.42 -4.90
N PHE A 101 4.53 -23.37 -4.90
CA PHE A 101 3.60 -23.04 -3.83
C PHE A 101 2.19 -22.88 -4.42
N LYS A 102 1.19 -23.36 -3.72
CA LYS A 102 -0.23 -23.25 -4.14
C LYS A 102 -0.73 -21.81 -4.08
N SER A 103 -0.17 -21.01 -3.18
CA SER A 103 -0.53 -19.61 -2.98
C SER A 103 0.63 -18.86 -2.31
N PHE A 104 0.59 -17.52 -2.35
CA PHE A 104 1.55 -16.71 -1.61
C PHE A 104 1.46 -16.91 -0.09
N ASP A 105 0.29 -17.30 0.43
CA ASP A 105 0.14 -17.63 1.84
C ASP A 105 0.92 -18.89 2.24
N ASP A 106 0.91 -19.91 1.37
CA ASP A 106 1.73 -21.12 1.56
C ASP A 106 3.22 -20.82 1.49
N PHE A 107 3.65 -19.97 0.52
CA PHE A 107 5.01 -19.46 0.46
C PHE A 107 5.41 -18.75 1.75
N ARG A 108 4.58 -17.82 2.22
CA ARG A 108 4.82 -17.06 3.45
C ARG A 108 4.95 -17.96 4.69
N LYS A 109 4.11 -18.96 4.83
CA LYS A 109 4.19 -19.96 5.90
C LYS A 109 5.54 -20.70 5.84
N LYS A 110 5.87 -21.21 4.67
CA LYS A 110 7.12 -21.95 4.46
C LYS A 110 8.36 -21.09 4.69
N PHE A 111 8.32 -19.84 4.27
CA PHE A 111 9.38 -18.86 4.52
C PHE A 111 9.71 -18.76 6.02
N TRP A 112 8.72 -18.54 6.87
CA TRP A 112 8.92 -18.42 8.30
C TRP A 112 9.34 -19.74 8.96
N GLU A 113 8.83 -20.87 8.49
CA GLU A 113 9.30 -22.18 8.94
C GLU A 113 10.80 -22.37 8.66
N GLU A 114 11.26 -22.04 7.46
CA GLU A 114 12.68 -22.16 7.12
C GLU A 114 13.56 -21.17 7.90
N VAL A 115 13.06 -19.97 8.21
CA VAL A 115 13.76 -19.03 9.11
C VAL A 115 13.93 -19.64 10.51
N SER A 116 12.90 -20.31 11.04
CA SER A 116 12.99 -20.95 12.36
C SER A 116 13.98 -22.11 12.44
N LYS A 117 14.25 -22.76 11.30
CA LYS A 117 15.20 -23.90 11.18
C LYS A 117 16.64 -23.44 10.96
N ASP A 118 16.83 -22.19 10.55
CA ASP A 118 18.16 -21.66 10.30
C ASP A 118 18.80 -21.21 11.64
N PRO A 119 19.94 -21.78 12.07
CA PRO A 119 20.51 -21.50 13.38
C PRO A 119 21.01 -20.07 13.52
N GLU A 120 21.46 -19.43 12.41
CA GLU A 120 21.94 -18.04 12.44
C GLU A 120 20.81 -17.01 12.46
N LEU A 121 19.69 -17.34 11.85
CA LEU A 121 18.52 -16.47 11.86
C LEU A 121 17.65 -16.67 13.11
N SER A 122 17.39 -17.93 13.50
CA SER A 122 16.52 -18.25 14.64
C SER A 122 17.04 -17.71 15.96
N LYS A 123 18.37 -17.65 16.17
CA LYS A 123 18.97 -17.07 17.38
C LYS A 123 18.72 -15.56 17.55
N GLN A 124 18.29 -14.87 16.47
CA GLN A 124 17.94 -13.44 16.51
C GLN A 124 16.55 -13.18 17.10
N PHE A 125 15.79 -14.23 17.37
CA PHE A 125 14.40 -14.14 17.83
C PHE A 125 14.23 -14.74 19.23
N SER A 126 13.27 -14.22 19.97
CA SER A 126 12.84 -14.81 21.23
C SER A 126 12.27 -16.23 21.02
N ARG A 127 12.23 -17.03 22.10
CA ARG A 127 11.60 -18.35 22.07
C ARG A 127 10.17 -18.29 21.52
N ASN A 128 9.35 -17.38 22.02
CA ASN A 128 7.96 -17.23 21.57
C ASN A 128 7.86 -16.94 20.07
N ASN A 129 8.76 -16.10 19.51
CA ASN A 129 8.79 -15.83 18.09
C ASN A 129 9.27 -17.05 17.28
N ASN A 130 10.24 -17.80 17.77
CA ASN A 130 10.67 -19.05 17.16
C ASN A 130 9.54 -20.09 17.14
N ASP A 131 8.80 -20.25 18.22
CA ASP A 131 7.66 -21.18 18.29
C ASP A 131 6.53 -20.76 17.33
N ARG A 132 6.32 -19.47 17.11
CA ARG A 132 5.42 -18.97 16.07
C ARG A 132 5.89 -19.34 14.66
N MET A 133 7.16 -19.11 14.36
CA MET A 133 7.73 -19.35 13.04
C MET A 133 7.77 -20.85 12.70
N LYS A 134 7.99 -21.74 13.67
CA LYS A 134 7.92 -23.21 13.50
C LYS A 134 6.58 -23.69 12.93
N VAL A 135 5.49 -22.95 13.18
CA VAL A 135 4.15 -23.23 12.65
C VAL A 135 3.75 -22.27 11.51
N GLY A 136 4.72 -21.67 10.85
CA GLY A 136 4.52 -20.81 9.68
C GLY A 136 3.93 -19.42 9.99
N LYS A 137 3.89 -19.01 11.27
CA LYS A 137 3.41 -17.67 11.65
C LYS A 137 4.57 -16.69 11.72
N ALA A 138 4.40 -15.50 11.15
CA ALA A 138 5.38 -14.43 11.24
C ALA A 138 5.68 -14.05 12.70
N PRO A 139 6.93 -13.72 13.04
CA PRO A 139 7.29 -13.24 14.37
C PRO A 139 6.63 -11.91 14.70
N LYS A 140 6.36 -11.65 15.96
CA LYS A 140 5.84 -10.37 16.45
C LYS A 140 6.91 -9.29 16.35
N THR A 141 6.50 -8.07 16.01
CA THR A 141 7.36 -6.89 16.06
C THR A 141 7.37 -6.26 17.45
N ARG A 142 8.21 -5.25 17.64
CA ARG A 142 8.18 -4.41 18.82
C ARG A 142 6.89 -3.59 18.84
N THR A 143 6.43 -3.21 20.03
CA THR A 143 5.19 -2.45 20.23
C THR A 143 5.16 -1.15 19.43
N GLN A 144 6.28 -0.45 19.33
CA GLN A 144 6.42 0.80 18.57
C GLN A 144 6.27 0.64 17.03
N ASP A 145 6.43 -0.57 16.53
CA ASP A 145 6.37 -0.91 15.10
C ASP A 145 5.01 -1.51 14.68
N VAL A 146 4.10 -1.64 15.65
CA VAL A 146 2.73 -2.15 15.46
C VAL A 146 1.86 -1.07 14.81
N SER A 147 0.87 -1.50 14.03
CA SER A 147 -0.17 -0.62 13.48
C SER A 147 -1.55 -1.26 13.60
N GLY A 148 -2.36 -0.76 14.52
CA GLY A 148 -3.68 -1.32 14.84
C GLY A 148 -3.58 -2.80 15.23
N LYS A 149 -4.33 -3.67 14.56
CA LYS A 149 -4.30 -5.13 14.78
C LYS A 149 -3.12 -5.84 14.13
N ARG A 150 -2.30 -5.15 13.34
CA ARG A 150 -1.14 -5.71 12.64
C ARG A 150 0.08 -5.67 13.57
N THR A 151 0.45 -6.82 14.12
CA THR A 151 1.43 -6.93 15.21
C THR A 151 2.65 -7.80 14.85
N SER A 152 2.72 -8.29 13.63
CA SER A 152 3.79 -9.20 13.17
C SER A 152 4.48 -8.63 11.95
N PHE A 153 5.73 -9.04 11.70
CA PHE A 153 6.43 -8.71 10.47
C PHE A 153 5.64 -9.18 9.25
N GLU A 154 5.77 -8.46 8.16
CA GLU A 154 5.05 -8.68 6.92
C GLU A 154 6.00 -8.80 5.75
N LEU A 155 5.59 -9.58 4.71
CA LEU A 155 6.30 -9.63 3.44
C LEU A 155 5.72 -8.59 2.50
N HIS A 156 6.57 -7.71 2.01
CA HIS A 156 6.26 -6.60 1.11
C HIS A 156 6.85 -6.88 -0.27
N HIS A 157 6.09 -6.61 -1.33
CA HIS A 157 6.60 -6.64 -2.71
C HIS A 157 7.10 -5.24 -3.07
N GLU A 158 8.39 -5.08 -3.28
CA GLU A 158 9.03 -3.79 -3.60
C GLU A 158 8.46 -3.21 -4.91
N LYS A 159 8.43 -4.02 -5.96
CA LYS A 159 7.63 -3.73 -7.15
C LYS A 159 6.24 -4.32 -6.96
N PRO A 160 5.18 -3.49 -6.99
CA PRO A 160 3.82 -3.96 -6.77
C PRO A 160 3.40 -5.07 -7.75
N ILE A 161 2.65 -6.06 -7.26
CA ILE A 161 2.10 -7.15 -8.07
C ILE A 161 1.21 -6.60 -9.20
N SER A 162 0.45 -5.54 -8.93
CA SER A 162 -0.38 -4.83 -9.92
C SER A 162 0.43 -4.16 -11.04
N GLN A 163 1.73 -3.98 -10.84
CA GLN A 163 2.68 -3.44 -11.81
C GLN A 163 3.62 -4.54 -12.35
N ASN A 164 3.16 -5.78 -12.38
CA ASN A 164 3.92 -6.95 -12.83
C ASN A 164 5.17 -7.25 -11.97
N GLY A 165 5.14 -6.91 -10.67
CA GLY A 165 6.11 -7.41 -9.70
C GLY A 165 5.93 -8.92 -9.49
N GLY A 166 7.03 -9.67 -9.46
CA GLY A 166 7.00 -11.11 -9.23
C GLY A 166 6.43 -11.46 -7.86
N VAL A 167 5.39 -12.30 -7.83
CA VAL A 167 4.71 -12.70 -6.59
C VAL A 167 5.61 -13.56 -5.71
N TYR A 168 6.35 -14.48 -6.31
CA TYR A 168 7.23 -15.45 -5.66
C TYR A 168 8.72 -15.14 -5.89
N ASP A 169 9.03 -13.96 -6.39
CA ASP A 169 10.40 -13.51 -6.60
C ASP A 169 10.96 -12.95 -5.30
N MET A 170 11.88 -13.69 -4.69
CA MET A 170 12.49 -13.33 -3.41
C MET A 170 13.41 -12.10 -3.50
N ASP A 171 13.84 -11.71 -4.70
CA ASP A 171 14.55 -10.45 -4.92
C ASP A 171 13.60 -9.25 -5.00
N ASN A 172 12.30 -9.51 -5.18
CA ASN A 172 11.22 -8.51 -5.12
C ASN A 172 10.49 -8.49 -3.76
N ILE A 173 10.93 -9.31 -2.80
CA ILE A 173 10.28 -9.41 -1.48
C ILE A 173 11.21 -8.87 -0.41
N SER A 174 10.68 -8.02 0.46
CA SER A 174 11.34 -7.56 1.67
C SER A 174 10.49 -7.81 2.91
N VAL A 175 11.14 -7.90 4.07
CA VAL A 175 10.48 -8.03 5.36
C VAL A 175 10.36 -6.64 5.98
N VAL A 176 9.13 -6.25 6.31
CA VAL A 176 8.83 -4.92 6.86
C VAL A 176 8.04 -5.02 8.16
N THR A 177 8.14 -3.97 8.99
CA THR A 177 7.22 -3.80 10.12
C THR A 177 5.85 -3.34 9.62
N PRO A 178 4.74 -3.59 10.35
CA PRO A 178 3.41 -3.12 9.96
C PRO A 178 3.34 -1.62 9.74
N LYS A 179 3.98 -0.84 10.61
CA LYS A 179 4.04 0.62 10.49
C LYS A 179 4.75 1.04 9.20
N ARG A 180 5.93 0.46 8.93
CA ARG A 180 6.69 0.79 7.71
C ARG A 180 5.93 0.38 6.44
N HIS A 181 5.26 -0.76 6.45
CA HIS A 181 4.45 -1.22 5.31
C HIS A 181 3.37 -0.20 4.92
N ILE A 182 2.72 0.39 5.93
CA ILE A 182 1.73 1.45 5.70
C ILE A 182 2.39 2.72 5.16
N ASP A 183 3.54 3.12 5.71
CA ASP A 183 4.26 4.33 5.29
C ASP A 183 4.72 4.21 3.83
N ILE A 184 5.25 3.07 3.41
CA ILE A 184 5.61 2.79 2.00
C ILE A 184 4.39 2.98 1.08
N HIS A 185 3.24 2.42 1.43
CA HIS A 185 2.01 2.57 0.63
C HIS A 185 1.43 3.99 0.62
N ARG A 186 1.85 4.85 1.56
CA ARG A 186 1.50 6.27 1.60
C ARG A 186 2.53 7.17 0.93
N GLY A 187 3.60 6.60 0.38
CA GLY A 187 4.68 7.36 -0.26
C GLY A 187 5.56 8.16 0.73
N LYS A 188 5.71 7.64 1.95
CA LYS A 188 6.53 8.25 3.02
C LYS A 188 7.85 7.51 3.21
#